data_a529fd3ad395dc9eb81d34b7169e91ef
#
_entry.id   a529fd3ad395dc9eb81d34b7169e91ef
#
_cell.length_a   1.000
_cell.length_b   1.000
_cell.length_c   1.000
_cell.angle_alpha   90.00
_cell.angle_beta   90.00
_cell.angle_gamma   90.00
#
_symmetry.space_group_name_H-M   'P 1'
#
loop_
_entity.id
_entity.type
_entity.pdbx_description
1 polymer ?
#
loop_
_entity_poly.entity_id
_entity_poly.type
_entity_poly.pdbx_seq_one_letter_code
_entity_poly.pdbx_strand_id
1 'polypeptide(L)'
;MRQINRQSTPKVTDGKVQKKNNPEWTASYYDTPQPALVIDRQRPGKGYRHFLLQRDIETFIGLLPDWAELSKGLNAIVLAPGERTLNGWHTPGVVGVCAWETDLWIDYAESHFDNHQDVLARLGVHSHPIENGVMCRFTDTQVRAYQLLHILLHELGHHHDRMTTKSKVRASRGEPYAEAYALRYEAVIWERYQEAFGGL
;
A
#
# COMPACT_ATOMS: atom_id res chain seq x y z
N MET A 1 -20.73 -4.48 9.91
CA MET A 1 -20.05 -3.43 10.70
C MET A 1 -18.85 -4.03 11.40
N ARG A 2 -17.64 -3.70 10.98
CA ARG A 2 -16.38 -4.20 11.58
C ARG A 2 -15.91 -3.20 12.62
N GLN A 3 -15.92 -3.59 13.88
CA GLN A 3 -15.46 -2.78 15.00
C GLN A 3 -13.92 -2.71 14.99
N ILE A 4 -13.35 -1.53 14.77
CA ILE A 4 -11.91 -1.31 14.90
C ILE A 4 -11.62 -1.08 16.39
N ASN A 5 -11.27 -2.15 17.10
CA ASN A 5 -10.82 -2.05 18.49
C ASN A 5 -9.38 -1.54 18.53
N ARG A 6 -9.18 -0.24 18.71
CA ARG A 6 -7.89 0.30 19.14
C ARG A 6 -7.64 -0.13 20.59
N GLN A 7 -6.71 -1.07 20.80
CA GLN A 7 -6.19 -1.35 22.13
C GLN A 7 -5.28 -0.17 22.55
N SER A 8 -5.86 0.81 23.25
CA SER A 8 -5.04 1.80 23.95
C SER A 8 -4.66 1.26 25.33
N THR A 9 -3.41 1.48 25.74
CA THR A 9 -2.94 1.21 27.09
C THR A 9 -3.86 1.92 28.10
N PRO A 10 -4.28 1.27 29.19
CA PRO A 10 -5.11 1.93 30.18
C PRO A 10 -4.34 3.13 30.77
N LYS A 11 -4.99 4.29 30.80
CA LYS A 11 -4.41 5.48 31.42
C LYS A 11 -4.51 5.33 32.93
N VAL A 12 -3.38 5.36 33.63
CA VAL A 12 -3.30 5.33 35.09
C VAL A 12 -3.05 6.75 35.58
N THR A 13 -3.92 7.27 36.40
CA THR A 13 -3.77 8.57 37.06
C THR A 13 -3.91 8.31 38.58
N ASP A 14 -2.92 8.75 39.37
CA ASP A 14 -2.87 8.57 40.84
C ASP A 14 -3.02 7.09 41.29
N GLY A 15 -2.38 6.17 40.57
CA GLY A 15 -2.43 4.74 40.86
C GLY A 15 -3.77 4.04 40.58
N LYS A 16 -4.77 4.76 40.03
CA LYS A 16 -6.07 4.20 39.65
C LYS A 16 -6.18 4.07 38.14
N VAL A 17 -6.54 2.87 37.68
CA VAL A 17 -6.88 2.63 36.27
C VAL A 17 -8.13 3.41 35.93
N GLN A 18 -7.99 4.38 35.03
CA GLN A 18 -9.14 5.14 34.52
C GLN A 18 -10.00 4.22 33.65
N LYS A 19 -11.33 4.20 33.90
CA LYS A 19 -12.25 3.56 32.96
C LYS A 19 -12.03 4.15 31.58
N LYS A 20 -11.83 3.30 30.57
CA LYS A 20 -11.85 3.74 29.18
C LYS A 20 -13.14 4.51 28.95
N ASN A 21 -13.02 5.78 28.56
CA ASN A 21 -14.15 6.44 27.93
C ASN A 21 -14.62 5.54 26.79
N ASN A 22 -15.92 5.32 26.67
CA ASN A 22 -16.47 4.65 25.49
C ASN A 22 -15.82 5.26 24.25
N PRO A 23 -15.23 4.46 23.36
CA PRO A 23 -14.69 5.02 22.15
C PRO A 23 -15.85 5.75 21.46
N GLU A 24 -15.70 7.05 21.26
CA GLU A 24 -16.58 7.76 20.34
C GLU A 24 -16.56 6.96 19.05
N TRP A 25 -17.73 6.68 18.50
CA TRP A 25 -17.89 5.96 17.25
C TRP A 25 -17.15 6.73 16.16
N THR A 26 -15.94 6.32 15.86
CA THR A 26 -15.24 6.87 14.72
C THR A 26 -15.85 6.23 13.49
N ALA A 27 -16.40 7.04 12.61
CA ALA A 27 -16.97 6.57 11.36
C ALA A 27 -15.90 5.77 10.59
N SER A 28 -16.29 4.60 10.09
CA SER A 28 -15.41 3.73 9.34
C SER A 28 -15.02 4.41 8.01
N TYR A 29 -13.74 4.53 7.71
CA TYR A 29 -13.26 5.05 6.43
C TYR A 29 -13.67 4.18 5.23
N TYR A 30 -14.14 2.95 5.47
CA TYR A 30 -14.69 2.09 4.41
C TYR A 30 -16.08 2.53 3.94
N ASP A 31 -16.87 3.11 4.85
CA ASP A 31 -18.28 3.40 4.59
C ASP A 31 -18.60 4.89 4.63
N THR A 32 -17.66 5.71 5.13
CA THR A 32 -17.91 7.12 5.38
C THR A 32 -16.76 7.98 4.84
N PRO A 33 -17.06 9.02 4.04
CA PRO A 33 -16.05 9.99 3.63
C PRO A 33 -15.34 10.60 4.84
N GLN A 34 -14.02 10.72 4.74
CA GLN A 34 -13.19 11.28 5.80
C GLN A 34 -12.85 12.74 5.49
N PRO A 35 -12.77 13.63 6.51
CA PRO A 35 -12.41 15.03 6.31
C PRO A 35 -10.94 15.23 5.88
N ALA A 36 -10.10 14.24 6.14
CA ALA A 36 -8.72 14.16 5.71
C ALA A 36 -8.35 12.71 5.44
N LEU A 37 -7.33 12.50 4.60
CA LEU A 37 -6.82 11.16 4.32
C LEU A 37 -6.37 10.47 5.61
N VAL A 38 -6.89 9.27 5.84
CA VAL A 38 -6.48 8.42 6.96
C VAL A 38 -5.36 7.49 6.49
N ILE A 39 -4.23 7.48 7.18
CA ILE A 39 -3.21 6.46 6.98
C ILE A 39 -3.32 5.50 8.17
N ASP A 40 -3.88 4.32 7.92
CA ASP A 40 -4.05 3.29 8.94
C ASP A 40 -2.96 2.22 8.82
N ARG A 41 -2.46 1.74 9.97
CA ARG A 41 -1.49 0.66 10.01
C ARG A 41 -2.01 -0.47 10.86
N GLN A 42 -2.42 -1.53 10.22
CA GLN A 42 -2.95 -2.74 10.85
C GLN A 42 -1.81 -3.68 11.27
N ARG A 43 -2.13 -4.72 12.05
CA ARG A 43 -1.13 -5.73 12.41
C ARG A 43 -0.74 -6.53 11.17
N PRO A 44 0.56 -6.81 10.94
CA PRO A 44 1.01 -7.46 9.70
C PRO A 44 0.57 -8.91 9.56
N GLY A 45 0.25 -9.59 10.67
CA GLY A 45 -0.02 -11.02 10.67
C GLY A 45 1.22 -11.87 10.95
N LYS A 46 0.99 -13.18 11.17
CA LYS A 46 2.08 -14.14 11.46
C LYS A 46 2.88 -14.42 10.17
N GLY A 47 4.19 -14.31 10.23
CA GLY A 47 5.09 -14.52 9.10
C GLY A 47 5.28 -13.30 8.20
N TYR A 48 4.62 -12.17 8.52
CA TYR A 48 4.68 -10.93 7.77
C TYR A 48 5.19 -9.77 8.62
N ARG A 49 5.76 -8.76 7.97
CA ARG A 49 6.10 -7.49 8.59
C ARG A 49 5.82 -6.32 7.65
N HIS A 50 5.58 -5.15 8.22
CA HIS A 50 5.53 -3.92 7.44
C HIS A 50 6.94 -3.37 7.26
N PHE A 51 7.32 -3.15 6.02
CA PHE A 51 8.53 -2.42 5.63
C PHE A 51 8.25 -0.93 5.46
N LEU A 52 6.96 -0.57 5.40
CA LEU A 52 6.47 0.80 5.36
C LEU A 52 5.99 1.26 6.74
N LEU A 53 6.23 2.52 7.02
CA LEU A 53 5.66 3.27 8.13
C LEU A 53 4.65 4.28 7.58
N GLN A 54 3.77 4.80 8.44
CA GLN A 54 2.82 5.85 8.06
C GLN A 54 3.53 7.07 7.46
N ARG A 55 4.65 7.49 8.06
CA ARG A 55 5.48 8.59 7.55
C ARG A 55 6.05 8.33 6.15
N ASP A 56 6.29 7.07 5.78
CA ASP A 56 6.79 6.74 4.44
C ASP A 56 5.69 6.99 3.41
N ILE A 57 4.43 6.67 3.75
CA ILE A 57 3.26 7.01 2.93
C ILE A 57 3.10 8.53 2.82
N GLU A 58 3.19 9.27 3.95
CA GLU A 58 3.11 10.73 3.98
C GLU A 58 4.19 11.37 3.09
N THR A 59 5.43 10.91 3.22
CA THR A 59 6.53 11.36 2.37
C THR A 59 6.26 11.06 0.91
N PHE A 60 5.84 9.84 0.59
CA PHE A 60 5.62 9.38 -0.77
C PHE A 60 4.51 10.14 -1.49
N ILE A 61 3.36 10.36 -0.84
CA ILE A 61 2.27 11.14 -1.44
C ILE A 61 2.68 12.61 -1.70
N GLY A 62 3.61 13.14 -0.90
CA GLY A 62 4.20 14.47 -1.12
C GLY A 62 5.07 14.56 -2.38
N LEU A 63 5.53 13.42 -2.93
CA LEU A 63 6.29 13.37 -4.18
C LEU A 63 5.38 13.36 -5.42
N LEU A 64 4.11 12.95 -5.25
CA LEU A 64 3.18 12.79 -6.37
C LEU A 64 2.74 14.17 -6.88
N PRO A 65 2.92 14.46 -8.17
CA PRO A 65 2.33 15.64 -8.76
C PRO A 65 0.80 15.53 -8.70
N ASP A 66 0.13 16.66 -8.57
CA ASP A 66 -1.34 16.76 -8.59
C ASP A 66 -2.05 15.90 -7.53
N TRP A 67 -1.41 15.65 -6.38
CA TRP A 67 -1.97 14.81 -5.31
C TRP A 67 -3.39 15.22 -4.90
N ALA A 68 -3.70 16.52 -4.91
CA ALA A 68 -5.03 17.01 -4.61
C ALA A 68 -6.12 16.47 -5.57
N GLU A 69 -5.75 16.22 -6.83
CA GLU A 69 -6.65 15.60 -7.81
C GLU A 69 -6.69 14.08 -7.64
N LEU A 70 -5.53 13.46 -7.43
CA LEU A 70 -5.39 12.01 -7.29
C LEU A 70 -6.09 11.48 -6.06
N SER A 71 -6.11 12.25 -4.99
CA SER A 71 -6.72 11.88 -3.70
C SER A 71 -8.23 12.14 -3.63
N LYS A 72 -8.85 12.71 -4.68
CA LYS A 72 -10.30 12.93 -4.67
C LYS A 72 -11.06 11.64 -4.43
N GLY A 73 -11.90 11.62 -3.39
CA GLY A 73 -12.69 10.45 -3.00
C GLY A 73 -11.89 9.32 -2.36
N LEU A 74 -10.61 9.54 -2.03
CA LEU A 74 -9.79 8.62 -1.26
C LEU A 74 -9.93 8.94 0.23
N ASN A 75 -10.45 8.00 1.00
CA ASN A 75 -10.66 8.12 2.44
C ASN A 75 -9.46 7.63 3.24
N ALA A 76 -8.83 6.55 2.77
CA ALA A 76 -7.71 5.94 3.49
C ALA A 76 -6.70 5.23 2.59
N ILE A 77 -5.44 5.22 3.07
CA ILE A 77 -4.39 4.29 2.65
C ILE A 77 -4.11 3.38 3.84
N VAL A 78 -4.19 2.08 3.63
CA VAL A 78 -4.08 1.07 4.69
C VAL A 78 -2.81 0.24 4.49
N LEU A 79 -1.92 0.26 5.47
CA LEU A 79 -0.89 -0.76 5.62
C LEU A 79 -1.56 -2.01 6.19
N ALA A 80 -1.96 -2.90 5.30
CA ALA A 80 -2.83 -4.04 5.58
C ALA A 80 -2.04 -5.27 6.07
N PRO A 81 -2.70 -6.27 6.68
CA PRO A 81 -2.07 -7.55 6.97
C PRO A 81 -1.50 -8.19 5.70
N GLY A 82 -0.42 -8.97 5.86
CA GLY A 82 0.14 -9.75 4.77
C GLY A 82 -0.78 -10.89 4.36
N GLU A 83 -0.83 -11.15 3.06
CA GLU A 83 -1.56 -12.24 2.44
C GLU A 83 -0.71 -12.85 1.32
N ARG A 84 -0.75 -14.18 1.18
CA ARG A 84 0.18 -14.90 0.28
C ARG A 84 0.01 -14.56 -1.20
N THR A 85 -1.19 -14.22 -1.61
CA THR A 85 -1.55 -14.03 -3.02
C THR A 85 -1.90 -12.58 -3.38
N LEU A 86 -1.71 -11.65 -2.44
CA LEU A 86 -2.16 -10.29 -2.59
C LEU A 86 -1.13 -9.30 -2.03
N ASN A 87 -0.55 -8.49 -2.90
CA ASN A 87 0.40 -7.47 -2.51
C ASN A 87 -0.26 -6.12 -2.19
N GLY A 88 -1.38 -5.84 -2.80
CA GLY A 88 -2.20 -4.65 -2.60
C GLY A 88 -3.67 -4.93 -2.94
N TRP A 89 -4.53 -4.00 -2.64
CA TRP A 89 -5.94 -4.08 -2.97
C TRP A 89 -6.59 -2.70 -3.01
N HIS A 90 -7.66 -2.60 -3.78
CA HIS A 90 -8.48 -1.41 -3.88
C HIS A 90 -9.95 -1.73 -3.58
N THR A 91 -10.60 -0.85 -2.86
CA THR A 91 -12.06 -0.80 -2.68
C THR A 91 -12.50 0.67 -2.73
N PRO A 92 -13.79 0.98 -2.94
CA PRO A 92 -14.25 2.36 -3.01
C PRO A 92 -13.74 3.26 -1.88
N GLY A 93 -12.89 4.22 -2.22
CA GLY A 93 -12.32 5.18 -1.28
C GLY A 93 -11.17 4.67 -0.42
N VAL A 94 -10.70 3.44 -0.58
CA VAL A 94 -9.60 2.89 0.21
C VAL A 94 -8.66 2.10 -0.66
N VAL A 95 -7.37 2.32 -0.51
CA VAL A 95 -6.31 1.49 -1.08
C VAL A 95 -5.51 0.84 0.04
N GLY A 96 -5.08 -0.39 -0.18
CA GLY A 96 -4.30 -1.17 0.77
C GLY A 96 -2.97 -1.62 0.19
N VAL A 97 -1.91 -1.56 1.00
CA VAL A 97 -0.63 -2.19 0.71
C VAL A 97 -0.42 -3.26 1.77
N CYS A 98 -0.31 -4.50 1.35
CA CYS A 98 -0.17 -5.63 2.26
C CYS A 98 1.23 -5.68 2.89
N ALA A 99 1.31 -6.17 4.12
CA ALA A 99 2.58 -6.46 4.76
C ALA A 99 3.31 -7.55 3.97
N TRP A 100 4.63 -7.47 3.93
CA TRP A 100 5.50 -8.37 3.19
C TRP A 100 5.98 -9.54 4.04
N GLU A 101 6.34 -10.63 3.41
CA GLU A 101 6.93 -11.79 4.09
C GLU A 101 8.24 -11.42 4.80
N THR A 102 8.46 -11.99 5.99
CA THR A 102 9.67 -11.69 6.78
C THR A 102 10.94 -12.21 6.14
N ASP A 103 10.84 -13.25 5.31
CA ASP A 103 12.00 -13.93 4.72
C ASP A 103 12.61 -13.20 3.51
N LEU A 104 11.97 -12.13 3.03
CA LEU A 104 12.46 -11.29 1.93
C LEU A 104 12.64 -12.00 0.59
N TRP A 105 12.09 -13.16 0.43
CA TRP A 105 12.11 -13.88 -0.82
C TRP A 105 10.69 -14.31 -1.20
N ILE A 106 10.41 -14.33 -2.49
CA ILE A 106 9.12 -14.74 -3.03
C ILE A 106 9.36 -15.60 -4.26
N ASP A 107 8.64 -16.71 -4.32
CA ASP A 107 8.56 -17.55 -5.51
C ASP A 107 7.38 -17.06 -6.36
N TYR A 108 7.69 -16.40 -7.46
CA TYR A 108 6.68 -15.97 -8.42
C TYR A 108 6.44 -17.05 -9.47
N ALA A 109 5.19 -17.22 -9.88
CA ALA A 109 4.89 -17.93 -11.11
C ALA A 109 5.56 -17.20 -12.30
N GLU A 110 6.02 -17.96 -13.32
CA GLU A 110 6.73 -17.41 -14.47
C GLU A 110 5.96 -16.25 -15.13
N SER A 111 4.65 -16.44 -15.35
CA SER A 111 3.81 -15.40 -15.95
C SER A 111 3.71 -14.12 -15.10
N HIS A 112 3.75 -14.24 -13.77
CA HIS A 112 3.78 -13.05 -12.90
C HIS A 112 5.13 -12.34 -12.98
N PHE A 113 6.22 -13.11 -12.97
CA PHE A 113 7.57 -12.56 -13.10
C PHE A 113 7.74 -11.83 -14.43
N ASP A 114 7.32 -12.44 -15.54
CA ASP A 114 7.44 -11.86 -16.89
C ASP A 114 6.73 -10.51 -16.99
N ASN A 115 5.59 -10.37 -16.36
CA ASN A 115 4.83 -9.11 -16.34
C ASN A 115 5.49 -8.01 -15.49
N HIS A 116 6.36 -8.37 -14.53
CA HIS A 116 6.96 -7.41 -13.58
C HIS A 116 8.50 -7.35 -13.68
N GLN A 117 9.12 -8.10 -14.59
CA GLN A 117 10.58 -8.23 -14.68
C GLN A 117 11.30 -6.89 -14.84
N ASP A 118 10.71 -5.95 -15.61
CA ASP A 118 11.32 -4.63 -15.84
C ASP A 118 11.33 -3.79 -14.56
N VAL A 119 10.27 -3.84 -13.76
CA VAL A 119 10.20 -3.17 -12.45
C VAL A 119 11.19 -3.80 -11.48
N LEU A 120 11.21 -5.13 -11.39
CA LEU A 120 12.13 -5.86 -10.50
C LEU A 120 13.59 -5.62 -10.86
N ALA A 121 13.93 -5.61 -12.17
CA ALA A 121 15.26 -5.32 -12.65
C ALA A 121 15.69 -3.88 -12.33
N ARG A 122 14.81 -2.89 -12.54
CA ARG A 122 15.07 -1.48 -12.21
C ARG A 122 15.30 -1.26 -10.71
N LEU A 123 14.61 -2.02 -9.87
CA LEU A 123 14.81 -2.02 -8.42
C LEU A 123 16.04 -2.84 -7.99
N GLY A 124 16.74 -3.49 -8.92
CA GLY A 124 17.92 -4.32 -8.63
C GLY A 124 17.61 -5.60 -7.87
N VAL A 125 16.39 -6.13 -7.99
CA VAL A 125 15.96 -7.37 -7.31
C VAL A 125 16.66 -8.55 -7.95
N HIS A 126 17.36 -9.35 -7.14
CA HIS A 126 17.97 -10.58 -7.61
C HIS A 126 16.93 -11.67 -7.84
N SER A 127 16.94 -12.23 -9.05
CA SER A 127 16.04 -13.31 -9.44
C SER A 127 16.82 -14.49 -10.01
N HIS A 128 16.31 -15.69 -9.78
CA HIS A 128 16.83 -16.91 -10.45
C HIS A 128 15.70 -17.91 -10.70
N PRO A 129 15.77 -18.64 -11.82
CA PRO A 129 14.78 -19.66 -12.15
C PRO A 129 14.77 -20.78 -11.09
N ILE A 130 13.58 -21.28 -10.79
CA ILE A 130 13.30 -22.48 -10.00
C ILE A 130 12.41 -23.42 -10.79
N GLU A 131 12.15 -24.64 -10.29
CA GLU A 131 11.37 -25.66 -11.02
C GLU A 131 9.99 -25.17 -11.48
N ASN A 132 9.29 -24.34 -10.67
CA ASN A 132 7.94 -23.89 -10.96
C ASN A 132 7.81 -22.37 -10.96
N GLY A 133 8.80 -21.63 -11.49
CA GLY A 133 8.76 -20.18 -11.57
C GLY A 133 10.10 -19.52 -11.36
N VAL A 134 10.09 -18.35 -10.73
CA VAL A 134 11.30 -17.54 -10.49
C VAL A 134 11.31 -17.10 -9.04
N MET A 135 12.39 -17.44 -8.32
CA MET A 135 12.61 -16.92 -6.98
C MET A 135 13.22 -15.52 -7.04
N CYS A 136 12.59 -14.57 -6.38
CA CYS A 136 13.06 -13.19 -6.24
C CYS A 136 13.48 -12.93 -4.80
N ARG A 137 14.68 -12.39 -4.61
CA ARG A 137 15.24 -12.03 -3.30
C ARG A 137 15.35 -10.52 -3.17
N PHE A 138 14.70 -9.98 -2.15
CA PHE A 138 14.62 -8.56 -1.88
C PHE A 138 15.52 -8.15 -0.70
N THR A 139 15.89 -6.89 -0.66
CA THR A 139 16.33 -6.18 0.54
C THR A 139 15.18 -5.38 1.15
N ASP A 140 15.33 -4.90 2.38
CA ASP A 140 14.34 -4.02 3.02
C ASP A 140 14.01 -2.77 2.18
N THR A 141 15.05 -2.18 1.56
CA THR A 141 14.90 -1.00 0.68
C THR A 141 14.18 -1.34 -0.61
N GLN A 142 14.47 -2.47 -1.22
CA GLN A 142 13.79 -2.92 -2.44
C GLN A 142 12.32 -3.27 -2.19
N VAL A 143 11.98 -3.91 -1.06
CA VAL A 143 10.56 -4.13 -0.68
C VAL A 143 9.85 -2.79 -0.53
N ARG A 144 10.44 -1.84 0.19
CA ARG A 144 9.86 -0.50 0.35
C ARG A 144 9.61 0.17 -1.00
N ALA A 145 10.61 0.13 -1.87
CA ALA A 145 10.52 0.72 -3.20
C ALA A 145 9.43 0.04 -4.03
N TYR A 146 9.39 -1.27 -4.07
CA TYR A 146 8.37 -2.02 -4.81
C TYR A 146 6.96 -1.73 -4.27
N GLN A 147 6.79 -1.68 -2.94
CA GLN A 147 5.51 -1.35 -2.33
C GLN A 147 5.02 0.07 -2.64
N LEU A 148 5.92 1.06 -2.72
CA LEU A 148 5.56 2.45 -2.99
C LEU A 148 5.45 2.73 -4.49
N LEU A 149 6.49 2.40 -5.25
CA LEU A 149 6.62 2.76 -6.66
C LEU A 149 5.80 1.88 -7.59
N HIS A 150 5.43 0.67 -7.16
CA HIS A 150 4.61 -0.21 -7.97
C HIS A 150 3.27 -0.50 -7.31
N ILE A 151 3.22 -1.19 -6.18
CA ILE A 151 1.97 -1.66 -5.58
C ILE A 151 1.03 -0.48 -5.23
N LEU A 152 1.51 0.51 -4.47
CA LEU A 152 0.67 1.65 -4.08
C LEU A 152 0.21 2.47 -5.29
N LEU A 153 1.10 2.70 -6.26
CA LEU A 153 0.73 3.42 -7.49
C LEU A 153 -0.28 2.63 -8.33
N HIS A 154 -0.19 1.31 -8.38
CA HIS A 154 -1.12 0.43 -9.05
C HIS A 154 -2.53 0.53 -8.42
N GLU A 155 -2.62 0.44 -7.09
CA GLU A 155 -3.90 0.57 -6.38
C GLU A 155 -4.49 1.98 -6.49
N LEU A 156 -3.64 3.02 -6.51
CA LEU A 156 -4.06 4.39 -6.85
C LEU A 156 -4.55 4.49 -8.30
N GLY A 157 -3.98 3.71 -9.22
CA GLY A 157 -4.44 3.58 -10.60
C GLY A 157 -5.87 3.04 -10.68
N HIS A 158 -6.21 2.01 -9.91
CA HIS A 158 -7.57 1.51 -9.79
C HIS A 158 -8.52 2.54 -9.18
N HIS A 159 -8.06 3.25 -8.14
CA HIS A 159 -8.84 4.35 -7.56
C HIS A 159 -9.12 5.44 -8.58
N HIS A 160 -8.10 5.90 -9.31
CA HIS A 160 -8.22 6.92 -10.35
C HIS A 160 -9.10 6.46 -11.51
N ASP A 161 -8.98 5.20 -11.95
CA ASP A 161 -9.87 4.63 -12.97
C ASP A 161 -11.33 4.76 -12.54
N ARG A 162 -11.66 4.33 -11.34
CA ARG A 162 -13.01 4.43 -10.80
C ARG A 162 -13.51 5.87 -10.70
N MET A 163 -12.66 6.81 -10.27
CA MET A 163 -13.05 8.21 -10.09
C MET A 163 -13.24 8.95 -11.40
N THR A 164 -12.60 8.52 -12.49
CA THR A 164 -12.60 9.19 -13.80
C THR A 164 -13.48 8.50 -14.84
N THR A 165 -14.10 7.37 -14.53
CA THR A 165 -15.05 6.68 -15.40
C THR A 165 -16.49 7.00 -15.03
N LYS A 166 -17.43 6.78 -15.96
CA LYS A 166 -18.86 6.98 -15.72
C LYS A 166 -19.41 6.06 -14.61
N SER A 167 -18.88 4.86 -14.53
CA SER A 167 -19.24 3.90 -13.50
C SER A 167 -18.32 4.07 -12.28
N LYS A 168 -18.72 4.92 -11.36
CA LYS A 168 -17.99 5.11 -10.08
C LYS A 168 -18.01 3.88 -9.14
N VAL A 169 -18.65 2.80 -9.55
CA VAL A 169 -18.77 1.55 -8.78
C VAL A 169 -17.68 0.56 -9.14
N ARG A 170 -17.17 0.60 -10.39
CA ARG A 170 -16.12 -0.31 -10.89
C ARG A 170 -15.05 0.46 -11.62
N ALA A 171 -13.80 0.07 -11.44
CA ALA A 171 -12.72 0.41 -12.34
C ALA A 171 -13.01 -0.23 -13.69
N SER A 172 -13.31 0.55 -14.71
CA SER A 172 -13.80 0.02 -15.98
C SER A 172 -12.69 -0.27 -16.99
N ARG A 173 -11.51 0.34 -16.80
CA ARG A 173 -10.32 0.12 -17.63
C ARG A 173 -9.44 -1.01 -17.09
N GLY A 174 -9.60 -1.35 -15.79
CA GLY A 174 -9.03 -2.52 -15.14
C GLY A 174 -7.52 -2.54 -14.99
N GLU A 175 -6.96 -3.76 -14.89
CA GLU A 175 -5.52 -4.01 -14.65
C GLU A 175 -4.58 -3.28 -15.62
N PRO A 176 -4.82 -3.30 -16.97
CA PRO A 176 -3.90 -2.61 -17.88
C PRO A 176 -3.82 -1.10 -17.63
N TYR A 177 -4.89 -0.51 -17.15
CA TYR A 177 -4.88 0.91 -16.80
C TYR A 177 -4.10 1.18 -15.51
N ALA A 178 -4.34 0.37 -14.48
CA ALA A 178 -3.64 0.50 -13.20
C ALA A 178 -2.14 0.30 -13.37
N GLU A 179 -1.74 -0.67 -14.17
CA GLU A 179 -0.34 -0.94 -14.49
C GLU A 179 0.31 0.24 -15.25
N ALA A 180 -0.31 0.69 -16.32
CA ALA A 180 0.19 1.86 -17.06
C ALA A 180 0.24 3.12 -16.21
N TYR A 181 -0.69 3.27 -15.27
CA TYR A 181 -0.71 4.36 -14.30
C TYR A 181 0.51 4.29 -13.37
N ALA A 182 0.77 3.13 -12.79
CA ALA A 182 1.91 2.91 -11.91
C ALA A 182 3.23 3.24 -12.60
N LEU A 183 3.48 2.65 -13.77
CA LEU A 183 4.71 2.89 -14.55
C LEU A 183 4.91 4.36 -14.92
N ARG A 184 3.83 5.05 -15.30
CA ARG A 184 3.89 6.48 -15.64
C ARG A 184 4.28 7.34 -14.44
N TYR A 185 3.64 7.12 -13.28
CA TYR A 185 3.94 7.91 -12.08
C TYR A 185 5.30 7.57 -11.51
N GLU A 186 5.69 6.31 -11.51
CA GLU A 186 7.03 5.89 -11.14
C GLU A 186 8.10 6.65 -11.94
N ALA A 187 7.97 6.69 -13.26
CA ALA A 187 8.92 7.41 -14.12
C ALA A 187 8.99 8.91 -13.80
N VAL A 188 7.85 9.53 -13.46
CA VAL A 188 7.79 10.97 -13.14
C VAL A 188 8.45 11.29 -11.79
N ILE A 189 8.33 10.38 -10.80
CA ILE A 189 8.79 10.66 -9.44
C ILE A 189 10.10 9.97 -9.08
N TRP A 190 10.69 9.19 -9.98
CA TRP A 190 11.85 8.35 -9.72
C TRP A 190 13.01 9.09 -9.03
N GLU A 191 13.45 10.21 -9.57
CA GLU A 191 14.55 11.01 -9.00
C GLU A 191 14.19 11.53 -7.61
N ARG A 192 12.98 12.07 -7.44
CA ARG A 192 12.49 12.56 -6.15
C ARG A 192 12.40 11.43 -5.11
N TYR A 193 12.01 10.23 -5.56
CA TYR A 193 11.99 9.06 -4.70
C TYR A 193 13.39 8.71 -4.20
N GLN A 194 14.38 8.67 -5.09
CA GLN A 194 15.77 8.40 -4.73
C GLN A 194 16.32 9.44 -3.73
N GLU A 195 15.98 10.69 -3.91
CA GLU A 195 16.37 11.79 -2.98
C GLU A 195 15.72 11.62 -1.61
N ALA A 196 14.43 11.26 -1.55
CA ALA A 196 13.66 11.20 -0.31
C ALA A 196 13.91 9.92 0.51
N PHE A 197 14.13 8.77 -0.15
CA PHE A 197 14.23 7.47 0.50
C PHE A 197 15.64 6.86 0.48
N GLY A 198 16.59 7.51 -0.16
CA GLY A 198 17.92 6.98 -0.43
C GLY A 198 17.93 6.07 -1.65
N GLY A 199 19.13 5.82 -2.21
CA GLY A 199 19.32 4.91 -3.33
C GLY A 199 18.95 3.45 -2.96
N LEU A 200 18.66 2.67 -3.98
CA LEU A 200 18.35 1.23 -3.89
C LEU A 200 19.63 0.42 -3.72
#